data_e1451511d08f971f1051abbaed213823
#
_entry.id   e1451511d08f971f1051abbaed213823
#
_cell.length_a   1.000
_cell.length_b   1.000
_cell.length_c   1.000
_cell.angle_alpha   90.00
_cell.angle_beta   90.00
_cell.angle_gamma   90.00
#
_symmetry.space_group_name_H-M   'P 1'
#
loop_
_entity.id
_entity.type
_entity.pdbx_description
1 polymer ?
#
loop_
_entity_poly.entity_id
_entity_poly.type
_entity_poly.pdbx_seq_one_letter_code
_entity_poly.pdbx_strand_id
1 'polypeptide(L)'
;MVAAASRPGTGEVNDVRPIEGEVTSGGNPLLLLTNLIQESRGDLLWLRPDAWRMPRESAMVQVIAAAIASGHRSRAIYPVVALREAPDVLQARAQAGEQIRVLSELPTRLIVIGTTHAVVPEPLGFADEPRLLVRQPALVEALILLFDQLWERAASVPEFDRGEARPDLRRFLLQLLAAGQKDEQIARTLGLSLRTVRRRVADLMTELGADSRFQAGVEAARRGWI
;
A
#
# COMPACT_ATOMS: atom_id res chain seq x y z
N MET A 1 -69.09 -7.84 22.74
CA MET A 1 -68.11 -6.79 22.40
C MET A 1 -66.74 -7.33 22.73
N VAL A 2 -66.03 -7.82 21.72
CA VAL A 2 -64.67 -8.38 21.87
C VAL A 2 -63.72 -7.27 21.34
N ALA A 3 -62.87 -6.78 22.23
CA ALA A 3 -61.86 -5.76 21.89
C ALA A 3 -60.75 -6.37 21.02
N ALA A 4 -60.55 -5.83 19.86
CA ALA A 4 -59.45 -6.19 18.98
C ALA A 4 -58.11 -5.64 19.54
N ALA A 5 -57.21 -6.55 19.88
CA ALA A 5 -55.85 -6.20 20.26
C ALA A 5 -55.08 -5.72 19.02
N SER A 6 -54.64 -4.48 19.02
CA SER A 6 -53.74 -3.91 18.04
C SER A 6 -52.39 -4.64 18.11
N ARG A 7 -51.93 -5.22 17.02
CA ARG A 7 -50.57 -5.73 16.84
C ARG A 7 -49.61 -4.52 16.78
N PRO A 8 -48.46 -4.58 17.46
CA PRO A 8 -47.42 -3.58 17.26
C PRO A 8 -46.82 -3.72 15.86
N GLY A 9 -46.70 -2.60 15.18
CA GLY A 9 -46.13 -2.52 13.84
C GLY A 9 -44.70 -3.08 13.81
N THR A 10 -44.46 -3.93 12.82
CA THR A 10 -43.12 -4.32 12.40
C THR A 10 -42.41 -3.07 11.93
N GLY A 11 -41.52 -2.52 12.78
CA GLY A 11 -40.59 -1.50 12.36
C GLY A 11 -39.76 -2.03 11.20
N GLU A 12 -39.86 -1.37 10.06
CA GLU A 12 -38.99 -1.61 8.91
C GLU A 12 -37.54 -1.28 9.30
N VAL A 13 -36.82 -2.32 9.66
CA VAL A 13 -35.35 -2.30 9.73
C VAL A 13 -34.86 -2.49 8.30
N ASN A 14 -34.90 -1.49 7.48
CA ASN A 14 -34.27 -1.52 6.17
C ASN A 14 -34.03 -0.10 5.62
N ASP A 15 -33.35 0.75 6.39
CA ASP A 15 -32.70 1.91 5.80
C ASP A 15 -31.24 1.58 5.52
N VAL A 16 -31.00 0.54 4.72
CA VAL A 16 -29.70 0.28 4.11
C VAL A 16 -29.54 1.34 3.02
N ARG A 17 -28.91 2.45 3.37
CA ARG A 17 -28.55 3.46 2.37
C ARG A 17 -27.59 2.82 1.40
N PRO A 18 -27.84 2.93 0.08
CA PRO A 18 -26.89 2.43 -0.91
C PRO A 18 -25.53 3.12 -0.71
N ILE A 19 -24.46 2.38 -0.96
CA ILE A 19 -23.11 2.93 -0.95
C ILE A 19 -23.06 4.00 -2.06
N GLU A 20 -22.94 5.25 -1.68
CA GLU A 20 -22.74 6.35 -2.62
C GLU A 20 -21.27 6.30 -3.08
N GLY A 21 -21.01 5.54 -4.13
CA GLY A 21 -19.75 5.52 -4.85
C GLY A 21 -19.96 6.14 -6.22
N GLU A 22 -19.14 7.08 -6.60
CA GLU A 22 -19.08 7.60 -7.95
C GLU A 22 -18.11 6.77 -8.77
N VAL A 23 -18.64 5.98 -9.71
CA VAL A 23 -17.82 5.27 -10.70
C VAL A 23 -17.38 6.27 -11.75
N THR A 24 -16.10 6.59 -11.77
CA THR A 24 -15.52 7.48 -12.77
C THR A 24 -14.78 6.65 -13.82
N SER A 25 -15.22 6.73 -15.06
CA SER A 25 -14.50 6.24 -16.22
C SER A 25 -14.19 7.41 -17.14
N GLY A 26 -12.95 7.47 -17.62
CA GLY A 26 -12.50 8.60 -18.43
C GLY A 26 -12.13 9.85 -17.59
N GLY A 27 -11.67 10.88 -18.25
CA GLY A 27 -11.23 12.11 -17.59
C GLY A 27 -9.74 12.13 -17.24
N ASN A 28 -9.32 13.21 -16.59
CA ASN A 28 -7.94 13.38 -16.15
C ASN A 28 -7.77 12.97 -14.68
N PRO A 29 -7.27 11.76 -14.36
CA PRO A 29 -7.13 11.29 -12.99
C PRO A 29 -6.20 12.17 -12.14
N LEU A 30 -5.21 12.82 -12.77
CA LEU A 30 -4.32 13.76 -12.08
C LEU A 30 -5.07 14.99 -11.58
N LEU A 31 -5.98 15.52 -12.41
CA LEU A 31 -6.79 16.67 -12.02
C LEU A 31 -7.73 16.34 -10.87
N LEU A 32 -8.40 15.18 -10.94
CA LEU A 32 -9.25 14.68 -9.86
C LEU A 32 -8.46 14.56 -8.55
N LEU A 33 -7.32 13.87 -8.58
CA LEU A 33 -6.49 13.67 -7.40
C LEU A 33 -5.97 14.99 -6.85
N THR A 34 -5.52 15.91 -7.71
CA THR A 34 -5.03 17.22 -7.30
C THR A 34 -6.11 18.02 -6.55
N ASN A 35 -7.34 18.05 -7.10
CA ASN A 35 -8.46 18.74 -6.46
C ASN A 35 -8.81 18.12 -5.10
N LEU A 36 -8.93 16.80 -5.04
CA LEU A 36 -9.24 16.09 -3.80
C LEU A 36 -8.15 16.29 -2.73
N ILE A 37 -6.89 16.32 -3.11
CA ILE A 37 -5.77 16.59 -2.19
C ILE A 37 -5.85 18.02 -1.67
N GLN A 38 -6.13 19.00 -2.51
CA GLN A 38 -6.26 20.41 -2.08
C GLN A 38 -7.41 20.64 -1.11
N GLU A 39 -8.50 19.89 -1.25
CA GLU A 39 -9.70 19.99 -0.39
C GLU A 39 -9.57 19.16 0.89
N SER A 40 -8.59 18.28 1.00
CA SER A 40 -8.43 17.35 2.12
C SER A 40 -7.38 17.81 3.12
N ARG A 41 -7.38 17.15 4.29
CA ARG A 41 -6.33 17.25 5.30
C ARG A 41 -5.95 15.85 5.76
N GLY A 42 -4.68 15.68 6.15
CA GLY A 42 -4.17 14.41 6.66
C GLY A 42 -3.25 13.70 5.67
N ASP A 43 -3.06 12.42 5.88
CA ASP A 43 -2.10 11.62 5.15
C ASP A 43 -2.61 11.23 3.75
N LEU A 44 -1.69 11.08 2.83
CA LEU A 44 -1.91 10.45 1.53
C LEU A 44 -1.35 9.02 1.58
N LEU A 45 -2.19 8.02 1.32
CA LEU A 45 -1.83 6.62 1.41
C LEU A 45 -1.99 5.94 0.05
N TRP A 46 -0.96 5.20 -0.36
CA TRP A 46 -0.89 4.65 -1.71
C TRP A 46 -0.51 3.17 -1.68
N LEU A 47 -1.34 2.30 -2.24
CA LEU A 47 -0.93 0.99 -2.70
C LEU A 47 -0.70 1.06 -4.22
N ARG A 48 0.53 0.81 -4.64
CA ARG A 48 0.97 1.05 -6.02
C ARG A 48 1.54 -0.20 -6.66
N PRO A 49 0.71 -1.15 -7.09
CA PRO A 49 1.17 -2.43 -7.62
C PRO A 49 1.97 -2.31 -8.92
N ASP A 50 1.73 -1.27 -9.72
CA ASP A 50 2.31 -1.07 -11.05
C ASP A 50 2.35 0.41 -11.49
N ALA A 51 2.30 1.35 -10.56
CA ALA A 51 2.13 2.78 -10.83
C ALA A 51 3.23 3.35 -11.75
N TRP A 52 4.45 2.80 -11.67
CA TRP A 52 5.58 3.24 -12.52
C TRP A 52 5.41 2.89 -14.01
N ARG A 53 4.47 2.02 -14.35
CA ARG A 53 4.13 1.67 -15.74
C ARG A 53 3.10 2.63 -16.34
N MET A 54 2.57 3.53 -15.52
CA MET A 54 1.53 4.45 -15.94
C MET A 54 2.12 5.65 -16.70
N PRO A 55 1.49 6.10 -17.80
CA PRO A 55 2.05 7.17 -18.65
C PRO A 55 2.24 8.53 -17.94
N ARG A 56 1.58 8.73 -16.80
CA ARG A 56 1.55 10.00 -16.06
C ARG A 56 2.34 9.96 -14.75
N GLU A 57 3.17 8.97 -14.55
CA GLU A 57 3.88 8.80 -13.28
C GLU A 57 4.81 9.99 -12.96
N SER A 58 5.49 10.55 -13.95
CA SER A 58 6.35 11.73 -13.75
C SER A 58 5.56 12.98 -13.27
N ALA A 59 4.35 13.17 -13.77
CA ALA A 59 3.49 14.27 -13.31
C ALA A 59 2.98 14.03 -11.88
N MET A 60 2.79 12.78 -11.47
CA MET A 60 2.39 12.43 -10.11
C MET A 60 3.46 12.80 -9.07
N VAL A 61 4.75 12.73 -9.41
CA VAL A 61 5.84 13.20 -8.53
C VAL A 61 5.63 14.66 -8.12
N GLN A 62 5.23 15.52 -9.06
CA GLN A 62 4.98 16.94 -8.79
C GLN A 62 3.76 17.14 -7.90
N VAL A 63 2.68 16.37 -8.12
CA VAL A 63 1.46 16.42 -7.29
C VAL A 63 1.80 16.05 -5.84
N ILE A 64 2.58 15.01 -5.63
CA ILE A 64 2.99 14.58 -4.28
C ILE A 64 3.93 15.60 -3.63
N ALA A 65 4.90 16.12 -4.36
CA ALA A 65 5.80 17.16 -3.84
C ALA A 65 5.00 18.40 -3.38
N ALA A 66 4.03 18.84 -4.18
CA ALA A 66 3.15 19.95 -3.82
C ALA A 66 2.29 19.66 -2.59
N ALA A 67 1.74 18.45 -2.49
CA ALA A 67 0.96 18.03 -1.34
C ALA A 67 1.80 18.02 -0.05
N ILE A 68 3.01 17.48 -0.10
CA ILE A 68 3.93 17.46 1.04
C ILE A 68 4.34 18.87 1.44
N ALA A 69 4.62 19.75 0.47
CA ALA A 69 4.88 21.17 0.74
C ALA A 69 3.70 21.90 1.39
N SER A 70 2.47 21.41 1.17
CA SER A 70 1.24 21.92 1.79
C SER A 70 0.93 21.27 3.16
N GLY A 71 1.84 20.43 3.68
CA GLY A 71 1.73 19.83 5.02
C GLY A 71 1.12 18.41 5.08
N HIS A 72 0.85 17.77 3.94
CA HIS A 72 0.46 16.36 3.91
C HIS A 72 1.67 15.46 4.14
N ARG A 73 1.47 14.31 4.78
CA ARG A 73 2.42 13.20 4.73
C ARG A 73 1.99 12.23 3.63
N SER A 74 2.93 11.76 2.83
CA SER A 74 2.67 10.75 1.81
C SER A 74 3.38 9.46 2.16
N ARG A 75 2.60 8.36 2.25
CA ARG A 75 3.08 7.00 2.53
C ARG A 75 2.70 6.08 1.38
N ALA A 76 3.65 5.40 0.79
CA ALA A 76 3.42 4.52 -0.35
C ALA A 76 4.02 3.13 -0.14
N ILE A 77 3.26 2.10 -0.51
CA ILE A 77 3.75 0.73 -0.56
C ILE A 77 3.82 0.31 -2.03
N TYR A 78 5.00 -0.21 -2.41
CA TYR A 78 5.28 -0.76 -3.73
C TYR A 78 5.59 -2.25 -3.63
N PRO A 79 5.36 -3.03 -4.68
CA PRO A 79 5.89 -4.38 -4.73
C PRO A 79 7.42 -4.33 -4.88
N VAL A 80 8.10 -5.31 -4.30
CA VAL A 80 9.58 -5.41 -4.36
C VAL A 80 10.13 -5.32 -5.78
N VAL A 81 9.37 -5.80 -6.77
CA VAL A 81 9.79 -5.76 -8.19
C VAL A 81 10.02 -4.33 -8.69
N ALA A 82 9.36 -3.33 -8.10
CA ALA A 82 9.51 -1.92 -8.45
C ALA A 82 10.94 -1.39 -8.21
N LEU A 83 11.65 -1.92 -7.22
CA LEU A 83 13.05 -1.57 -6.95
C LEU A 83 13.98 -1.87 -8.13
N ARG A 84 13.63 -2.86 -8.94
CA ARG A 84 14.39 -3.24 -10.14
C ARG A 84 13.85 -2.58 -11.40
N GLU A 85 12.51 -2.49 -11.53
CA GLU A 85 11.87 -2.03 -12.76
C GLU A 85 11.85 -0.52 -12.88
N ALA A 86 11.82 0.20 -11.75
CA ALA A 86 11.70 1.67 -11.75
C ALA A 86 12.46 2.33 -10.59
N PRO A 87 13.74 2.07 -10.41
CA PRO A 87 14.52 2.68 -9.33
C PRO A 87 14.46 4.20 -9.37
N ASP A 88 14.56 4.80 -10.57
CA ASP A 88 14.54 6.25 -10.74
C ASP A 88 13.21 6.89 -10.31
N VAL A 89 12.08 6.19 -10.55
CA VAL A 89 10.75 6.65 -10.11
C VAL A 89 10.66 6.65 -8.59
N LEU A 90 11.10 5.56 -7.95
CA LEU A 90 11.08 5.46 -6.49
C LEU A 90 12.02 6.50 -5.86
N GLN A 91 13.20 6.69 -6.46
CA GLN A 91 14.15 7.71 -6.03
C GLN A 91 13.53 9.12 -6.11
N ALA A 92 12.89 9.47 -7.23
CA ALA A 92 12.23 10.77 -7.40
C ALA A 92 11.12 10.98 -6.37
N ARG A 93 10.34 9.93 -6.06
CA ARG A 93 9.29 9.93 -5.04
C ARG A 93 9.85 10.14 -3.64
N ALA A 94 10.89 9.40 -3.28
CA ALA A 94 11.58 9.55 -2.00
C ALA A 94 12.19 10.96 -1.86
N GLN A 95 12.77 11.50 -2.94
CA GLN A 95 13.30 12.87 -2.96
C GLN A 95 12.21 13.92 -2.78
N ALA A 96 11.02 13.67 -3.30
CA ALA A 96 9.84 14.51 -3.07
C ALA A 96 9.31 14.45 -1.63
N GLY A 97 9.82 13.53 -0.80
CA GLY A 97 9.45 13.38 0.61
C GLY A 97 8.43 12.26 0.88
N GLU A 98 8.08 11.46 -0.12
CA GLU A 98 7.21 10.30 0.09
C GLU A 98 7.93 9.22 0.90
N GLN A 99 7.28 8.70 1.94
CA GLN A 99 7.78 7.56 2.70
C GLN A 99 7.46 6.28 1.93
N ILE A 100 8.49 5.50 1.62
CA ILE A 100 8.37 4.31 0.76
C ILE A 100 8.67 3.05 1.55
N ARG A 101 7.75 2.09 1.49
CA ARG A 101 7.96 0.71 1.94
C ARG A 101 7.65 -0.26 0.80
N VAL A 102 8.12 -1.50 0.95
CA VAL A 102 7.91 -2.54 -0.05
C VAL A 102 7.32 -3.81 0.57
N LEU A 103 6.46 -4.47 -0.22
CA LEU A 103 5.94 -5.81 0.03
C LEU A 103 6.30 -6.72 -1.14
N SER A 104 6.28 -8.04 -0.93
CA SER A 104 6.43 -9.01 -2.01
C SER A 104 5.35 -8.82 -3.08
N GLU A 105 4.11 -8.62 -2.65
CA GLU A 105 2.93 -8.42 -3.50
C GLU A 105 1.96 -7.45 -2.84
N LEU A 106 1.13 -6.82 -3.65
CA LEU A 106 0.04 -5.96 -3.19
C LEU A 106 -1.31 -6.55 -3.61
N PRO A 107 -2.35 -6.47 -2.76
CA PRO A 107 -3.65 -7.07 -3.06
C PRO A 107 -4.45 -6.27 -4.11
N THR A 108 -4.28 -4.97 -4.16
CA THR A 108 -5.03 -4.07 -5.05
C THR A 108 -4.32 -2.73 -5.17
N ARG A 109 -4.78 -1.92 -6.10
CA ARG A 109 -4.49 -0.48 -6.14
C ARG A 109 -5.37 0.23 -5.12
N LEU A 110 -4.83 1.20 -4.41
CA LEU A 110 -5.56 2.03 -3.45
C LEU A 110 -4.93 3.41 -3.38
N ILE A 111 -5.78 4.43 -3.32
CA ILE A 111 -5.39 5.79 -2.96
C ILE A 111 -6.33 6.23 -1.84
N VAL A 112 -5.79 6.65 -0.70
CA VAL A 112 -6.57 7.32 0.35
C VAL A 112 -6.08 8.75 0.47
N ILE A 113 -7.02 9.68 0.55
CA ILE A 113 -6.77 11.12 0.60
C ILE A 113 -7.39 11.67 1.88
N GLY A 114 -6.53 11.93 2.85
CA GLY A 114 -6.95 12.32 4.21
C GLY A 114 -7.79 11.23 4.86
N THR A 115 -8.87 11.65 5.50
CA THR A 115 -9.85 10.75 6.15
C THR A 115 -11.21 10.76 5.45
N THR A 116 -11.30 11.39 4.28
CA THR A 116 -12.58 11.71 3.63
C THR A 116 -12.79 11.03 2.30
N HIS A 117 -11.72 10.63 1.61
CA HIS A 117 -11.81 10.06 0.26
C HIS A 117 -10.91 8.86 0.09
N ALA A 118 -11.40 7.88 -0.65
CA ALA A 118 -10.54 6.83 -1.19
C ALA A 118 -10.90 6.55 -2.65
N VAL A 119 -9.91 6.15 -3.44
CA VAL A 119 -10.07 5.75 -4.84
C VAL A 119 -9.56 4.33 -4.99
N VAL A 120 -10.42 3.45 -5.49
CA VAL A 120 -10.11 2.05 -5.75
C VAL A 120 -10.51 1.67 -7.17
N PRO A 121 -9.91 0.63 -7.77
CA PRO A 121 -10.42 0.07 -9.04
C PRO A 121 -11.80 -0.57 -8.86
N GLU A 122 -12.58 -0.57 -9.92
CA GLU A 122 -13.86 -1.28 -9.97
C GLU A 122 -13.85 -2.27 -11.16
N PRO A 123 -13.82 -3.59 -10.94
CA PRO A 123 -13.69 -4.27 -9.65
C PRO A 123 -12.31 -4.09 -9.00
N LEU A 124 -12.19 -4.41 -7.70
CA LEU A 124 -10.90 -4.37 -7.00
C LEU A 124 -9.83 -5.16 -7.74
N GLY A 125 -8.62 -4.62 -7.81
CA GLY A 125 -7.49 -5.23 -8.52
C GLY A 125 -6.46 -4.19 -8.98
N PHE A 126 -5.93 -4.39 -10.18
CA PHE A 126 -4.85 -3.57 -10.72
C PHE A 126 -5.28 -2.69 -11.90
N ALA A 127 -6.51 -2.83 -12.39
CA ALA A 127 -7.02 -1.97 -13.43
C ALA A 127 -6.94 -0.49 -13.03
N ASP A 128 -6.72 0.38 -14.01
CA ASP A 128 -6.70 1.81 -13.75
C ASP A 128 -8.10 2.43 -13.92
N GLU A 129 -8.96 1.80 -14.70
CA GLU A 129 -10.34 2.21 -14.95
C GLU A 129 -11.25 0.99 -15.10
N PRO A 130 -12.52 1.09 -14.73
CA PRO A 130 -13.13 2.21 -14.01
C PRO A 130 -12.65 2.33 -12.56
N ARG A 131 -12.85 3.51 -11.95
CA ARG A 131 -12.49 3.79 -10.56
C ARG A 131 -13.74 4.11 -9.76
N LEU A 132 -13.77 3.60 -8.54
CA LEU A 132 -14.78 3.93 -7.54
C LEU A 132 -14.20 4.99 -6.59
N LEU A 133 -14.84 6.15 -6.51
CA LEU A 133 -14.56 7.18 -5.51
C LEU A 133 -15.46 6.95 -4.29
N VAL A 134 -14.83 6.57 -3.17
CA VAL A 134 -15.49 6.27 -1.90
C VAL A 134 -15.43 7.50 -1.00
N ARG A 135 -16.58 7.92 -0.46
CA ARG A 135 -16.70 9.04 0.48
C ARG A 135 -17.35 8.67 1.81
N GLN A 136 -17.85 7.44 1.96
CA GLN A 136 -18.42 6.98 3.22
C GLN A 136 -17.34 6.86 4.29
N PRO A 137 -17.49 7.56 5.44
CA PRO A 137 -16.44 7.59 6.47
C PRO A 137 -16.03 6.20 6.95
N ALA A 138 -16.98 5.31 7.23
CA ALA A 138 -16.69 3.95 7.69
C ALA A 138 -15.89 3.12 6.67
N LEU A 139 -16.16 3.30 5.36
CA LEU A 139 -15.40 2.60 4.30
C LEU A 139 -14.02 3.20 4.13
N VAL A 140 -13.88 4.52 4.17
CA VAL A 140 -12.57 5.18 4.11
C VAL A 140 -11.72 4.75 5.30
N GLU A 141 -12.29 4.71 6.51
CA GLU A 141 -11.61 4.23 7.72
C GLU A 141 -11.17 2.75 7.57
N ALA A 142 -12.02 1.88 7.06
CA ALA A 142 -11.67 0.49 6.80
C ALA A 142 -10.51 0.36 5.81
N LEU A 143 -10.44 1.20 4.77
CA LEU A 143 -9.35 1.24 3.81
C LEU A 143 -8.05 1.80 4.42
N ILE A 144 -8.15 2.76 5.33
CA ILE A 144 -7.00 3.24 6.13
C ILE A 144 -6.46 2.10 7.00
N LEU A 145 -7.34 1.39 7.72
CA LEU A 145 -6.94 0.23 8.54
C LEU A 145 -6.27 -0.85 7.70
N LEU A 146 -6.81 -1.15 6.52
CA LEU A 146 -6.17 -2.08 5.58
C LEU A 146 -4.76 -1.62 5.19
N PHE A 147 -4.62 -0.34 4.83
CA PHE A 147 -3.32 0.22 4.49
C PHE A 147 -2.33 0.11 5.67
N ASP A 148 -2.76 0.49 6.87
CA ASP A 148 -1.88 0.46 8.05
C ASP A 148 -1.44 -0.97 8.41
N GLN A 149 -2.30 -1.97 8.27
CA GLN A 149 -1.94 -3.39 8.43
C GLN A 149 -0.88 -3.83 7.39
N LEU A 150 -1.00 -3.39 6.15
CA LEU A 150 -0.01 -3.66 5.12
C LEU A 150 1.29 -2.87 5.37
N TRP A 151 1.18 -1.62 5.86
CA TRP A 151 2.33 -0.78 6.20
C TRP A 151 3.20 -1.39 7.30
N GLU A 152 2.59 -1.95 8.34
CA GLU A 152 3.31 -2.63 9.43
C GLU A 152 4.06 -3.89 8.95
N ARG A 153 3.54 -4.56 7.93
CA ARG A 153 4.17 -5.73 7.30
C ARG A 153 5.21 -5.36 6.26
N ALA A 154 5.10 -4.19 5.67
CA ALA A 154 5.98 -3.72 4.62
C ALA A 154 7.36 -3.34 5.18
N ALA A 155 8.41 -3.66 4.42
CA ALA A 155 9.78 -3.32 4.77
C ALA A 155 10.16 -1.92 4.28
N SER A 156 10.82 -1.13 5.13
CA SER A 156 11.48 0.10 4.70
C SER A 156 12.65 -0.22 3.77
N VAL A 157 12.90 0.67 2.81
CA VAL A 157 14.00 0.54 1.86
C VAL A 157 15.14 1.43 2.35
N PRO A 158 16.31 0.85 2.69
CA PRO A 158 17.42 1.60 3.31
C PRO A 158 17.86 2.85 2.56
N GLU A 159 17.78 2.79 1.21
CA GLU A 159 18.19 3.90 0.34
C GLU A 159 17.21 5.08 0.39
N PHE A 160 15.96 4.85 0.78
CA PHE A 160 14.89 5.85 0.81
C PHE A 160 14.55 6.31 2.22
N ASP A 161 15.12 5.67 3.24
CA ASP A 161 14.82 5.93 4.64
C ASP A 161 15.61 7.15 5.13
N ARG A 162 14.92 8.27 5.35
CA ARG A 162 15.52 9.55 5.75
C ARG A 162 15.46 9.83 7.25
N GLY A 163 15.56 8.80 8.09
CA GLY A 163 15.73 9.03 9.53
C GLY A 163 14.71 8.42 10.45
N GLU A 164 13.90 7.49 9.98
CA GLU A 164 13.19 6.56 10.86
C GLU A 164 14.16 5.49 11.38
N ALA A 165 13.85 4.91 12.53
CA ALA A 165 14.68 3.89 13.19
C ALA A 165 15.22 2.86 12.18
N ARG A 166 16.50 2.49 12.33
CA ARG A 166 17.30 1.60 11.44
C ARG A 166 16.43 0.66 10.62
N PRO A 167 16.51 0.73 9.26
CA PRO A 167 15.72 -0.13 8.38
C PRO A 167 15.83 -1.58 8.87
N ASP A 168 14.70 -2.24 9.05
CA ASP A 168 14.73 -3.66 9.41
C ASP A 168 15.18 -4.46 8.18
N LEU A 169 16.50 -4.48 7.98
CA LEU A 169 17.15 -5.19 6.87
C LEU A 169 16.74 -6.66 6.83
N ARG A 170 16.35 -7.24 7.96
CA ARG A 170 15.85 -8.60 8.06
C ARG A 170 14.49 -8.72 7.40
N ARG A 171 13.55 -7.81 7.73
CA ARG A 171 12.22 -7.77 7.11
C ARG A 171 12.35 -7.50 5.61
N PHE A 172 13.23 -6.59 5.21
CA PHE A 172 13.47 -6.32 3.80
C PHE A 172 14.03 -7.55 3.06
N LEU A 173 14.98 -8.26 3.65
CA LEU A 173 15.50 -9.52 3.11
C LEU A 173 14.40 -10.57 2.95
N LEU A 174 13.50 -10.70 3.94
CA LEU A 174 12.35 -11.60 3.87
C LEU A 174 11.40 -11.25 2.72
N GLN A 175 11.12 -9.97 2.51
CA GLN A 175 10.26 -9.53 1.38
C GLN A 175 10.91 -9.88 0.03
N LEU A 176 12.24 -9.71 -0.09
CA LEU A 176 12.97 -10.09 -1.31
C LEU A 176 12.91 -11.61 -1.55
N LEU A 177 13.06 -12.40 -0.49
CA LEU A 177 12.95 -13.87 -0.56
C LEU A 177 11.52 -14.31 -0.90
N ALA A 178 10.51 -13.69 -0.28
CA ALA A 178 9.10 -13.96 -0.54
C ALA A 178 8.70 -13.62 -1.99
N ALA A 179 9.32 -12.57 -2.56
CA ALA A 179 9.18 -12.23 -3.98
C ALA A 179 9.96 -13.17 -4.93
N GLY A 180 10.52 -14.28 -4.43
CA GLY A 180 11.24 -15.28 -5.23
C GLY A 180 12.60 -14.83 -5.74
N GLN A 181 13.20 -13.76 -5.21
CA GLN A 181 14.50 -13.30 -5.66
C GLN A 181 15.62 -14.25 -5.28
N LYS A 182 16.54 -14.48 -6.23
CA LYS A 182 17.77 -15.27 -6.01
C LYS A 182 18.82 -14.45 -5.27
N ASP A 183 19.77 -15.11 -4.60
CA ASP A 183 20.83 -14.44 -3.83
C ASP A 183 21.60 -13.39 -4.62
N GLU A 184 21.85 -13.65 -5.91
CA GLU A 184 22.56 -12.71 -6.79
C GLU A 184 21.73 -11.44 -7.07
N GLN A 185 20.40 -11.57 -7.14
CA GLN A 185 19.48 -10.44 -7.30
C GLN A 185 19.40 -9.64 -6.00
N ILE A 186 19.23 -10.34 -4.87
CA ILE A 186 19.23 -9.74 -3.53
C ILE A 186 20.54 -8.99 -3.28
N ALA A 187 21.68 -9.58 -3.62
CA ALA A 187 22.98 -8.95 -3.46
C ALA A 187 23.07 -7.62 -4.21
N ARG A 188 22.59 -7.59 -5.45
CA ARG A 188 22.54 -6.36 -6.27
C ARG A 188 21.57 -5.33 -5.67
N THR A 189 20.36 -5.74 -5.28
CA THR A 189 19.35 -4.86 -4.70
C THR A 189 19.82 -4.23 -3.38
N LEU A 190 20.57 -4.99 -2.56
CA LEU A 190 21.05 -4.52 -1.26
C LEU A 190 22.45 -3.88 -1.31
N GLY A 191 23.12 -3.84 -2.47
CA GLY A 191 24.52 -3.39 -2.55
C GLY A 191 25.48 -4.24 -1.72
N LEU A 192 25.16 -5.52 -1.48
CA LEU A 192 25.92 -6.44 -0.65
C LEU A 192 26.66 -7.47 -1.49
N SER A 193 27.74 -8.07 -0.92
CA SER A 193 28.35 -9.24 -1.54
C SER A 193 27.44 -10.47 -1.44
N LEU A 194 27.52 -11.36 -2.43
CA LEU A 194 26.79 -12.64 -2.45
C LEU A 194 27.05 -13.46 -1.16
N ARG A 195 28.31 -13.46 -0.68
CA ARG A 195 28.70 -14.09 0.58
C ARG A 195 27.94 -13.50 1.78
N THR A 196 27.78 -12.18 1.81
CA THR A 196 27.05 -11.49 2.89
C THR A 196 25.57 -11.86 2.85
N VAL A 197 24.95 -11.90 1.67
CA VAL A 197 23.56 -12.30 1.52
C VAL A 197 23.34 -13.73 1.99
N ARG A 198 24.16 -14.68 1.52
CA ARG A 198 24.07 -16.09 1.94
C ARG A 198 24.19 -16.27 3.45
N ARG A 199 25.13 -15.57 4.08
CA ARG A 199 25.25 -15.59 5.54
C ARG A 199 23.99 -15.06 6.22
N ARG A 200 23.47 -13.91 5.79
CA ARG A 200 22.25 -13.32 6.39
C ARG A 200 21.01 -14.19 6.19
N VAL A 201 20.90 -14.86 5.06
CA VAL A 201 19.83 -15.84 4.81
C VAL A 201 19.97 -17.03 5.76
N ALA A 202 21.18 -17.55 5.95
CA ALA A 202 21.44 -18.64 6.89
C ALA A 202 21.12 -18.23 8.34
N ASP A 203 21.55 -17.04 8.76
CA ASP A 203 21.25 -16.49 10.09
C ASP A 203 19.73 -16.38 10.29
N LEU A 204 19.00 -15.90 9.28
CA LEU A 204 17.57 -15.77 9.28
C LEU A 204 16.85 -17.13 9.36
N MET A 205 17.33 -18.13 8.62
CA MET A 205 16.81 -19.50 8.68
C MET A 205 16.99 -20.08 10.09
N THR A 206 18.16 -19.88 10.70
CA THR A 206 18.43 -20.30 12.09
C THR A 206 17.47 -19.64 13.07
N GLU A 207 17.25 -18.33 12.95
CA GLU A 207 16.34 -17.58 13.82
C GLU A 207 14.89 -18.06 13.71
N LEU A 208 14.47 -18.43 12.50
CA LEU A 208 13.14 -18.96 12.23
C LEU A 208 12.98 -20.44 12.60
N GLY A 209 14.10 -21.14 12.91
CA GLY A 209 14.11 -22.59 13.15
C GLY A 209 13.79 -23.38 11.88
N ALA A 210 14.23 -22.89 10.73
CA ALA A 210 13.91 -23.44 9.42
C ALA A 210 15.11 -24.15 8.78
N ASP A 211 14.88 -25.36 8.27
CA ASP A 211 15.90 -26.16 7.56
C ASP A 211 15.95 -25.87 6.06
N SER A 212 14.96 -25.14 5.54
CA SER A 212 14.88 -24.75 4.14
C SER A 212 14.34 -23.34 3.98
N ARG A 213 14.63 -22.70 2.82
CA ARG A 213 14.08 -21.37 2.49
C ARG A 213 12.57 -21.36 2.43
N PHE A 214 11.97 -22.45 1.95
CA PHE A 214 10.51 -22.60 1.93
C PHE A 214 9.96 -22.60 3.34
N GLN A 215 10.53 -23.39 4.24
CA GLN A 215 10.12 -23.43 5.64
C GLN A 215 10.33 -22.08 6.33
N ALA A 216 11.44 -21.39 6.04
CA ALA A 216 11.68 -20.03 6.55
C ALA A 216 10.59 -19.05 6.12
N GLY A 217 10.13 -19.11 4.86
CA GLY A 217 9.00 -18.31 4.38
C GLY A 217 7.69 -18.63 5.13
N VAL A 218 7.39 -19.91 5.35
CA VAL A 218 6.19 -20.33 6.11
C VAL A 218 6.26 -19.83 7.56
N GLU A 219 7.41 -19.96 8.24
CA GLU A 219 7.56 -19.50 9.61
C GLU A 219 7.52 -17.96 9.72
N ALA A 220 8.10 -17.27 8.75
CA ALA A 220 8.02 -15.81 8.68
C ALA A 220 6.56 -15.32 8.52
N ALA A 221 5.78 -15.98 7.66
CA ALA A 221 4.36 -15.68 7.49
C ALA A 221 3.55 -15.97 8.77
N ARG A 222 3.80 -17.11 9.45
CA ARG A 222 3.14 -17.46 10.71
C ARG A 222 3.42 -16.44 11.82
N ARG A 223 4.62 -15.86 11.83
CA ARG A 223 5.01 -14.82 12.81
C ARG A 223 4.59 -13.41 12.39
N GLY A 224 3.93 -13.24 11.24
CA GLY A 224 3.51 -11.94 10.71
C GLY A 224 4.69 -11.04 10.30
N TRP A 225 5.82 -11.64 9.88
CA TRP A 225 6.99 -10.88 9.44
C TRP A 225 6.93 -10.52 7.95
N ILE A 226 6.06 -11.23 7.21
CA ILE A 226 5.73 -10.99 5.79
C ILE A 226 4.25 -11.17 5.53
#